data_956cfea91e98c98dd5984835d5481dc9
#
_entry.id   956cfea91e98c98dd5984835d5481dc9
#
_cell.length_a   1.000
_cell.length_b   1.000
_cell.length_c   1.000
_cell.angle_alpha   90.00
_cell.angle_beta   90.00
_cell.angle_gamma   90.00
#
_symmetry.space_group_name_H-M   'P 1'
#
loop_
_entity.id
_entity.type
_entity.pdbx_description
1 polymer ?
#
loop_
_entity_poly.entity_id
_entity_poly.type
_entity_poly.pdbx_seq_one_letter_code
_entity_poly.pdbx_strand_id
1 'polypeptide(L)'
;LITGRKVPAFLGSSFAFLGGYAAIAPMLDGAPNAAMLPYACFGVAIAGLVYLVLAAFFKAFGAGKVMRYFPPIVTGPIIICIGLSLAGSAISNCRTNWLIALVAILVVVSCNIWGKGMVKIIPILLGVVGSYVVALIATLCGAQLPDANGVMQPLINFAEVHSAGIVGLQKFVIAKFDITSILVMAPIAIAAMMEHIGDISAISSTTGKNFIADPGLHRTLLGDGLATILASLFGAPANTTYGENTGVLALTKVYDPRVVRLAACFAIVFSFSPKFAALIGAM
;
A
#
# COMPACT_ATOMS: atom_id res chain seq x y z
N LEU A 1 -14.30 12.26 6.08
CA LEU A 1 -15.57 12.58 6.75
C LEU A 1 -15.51 12.22 8.24
N ILE A 2 -15.18 10.98 8.61
CA ILE A 2 -15.15 10.44 9.97
C ILE A 2 -14.19 11.22 10.90
N THR A 3 -13.02 11.60 10.38
CA THR A 3 -12.00 12.39 11.11
C THR A 3 -12.29 13.90 11.14
N GLY A 4 -13.48 14.33 10.75
CA GLY A 4 -13.81 15.76 10.65
C GLY A 4 -12.98 16.50 9.58
N ARG A 5 -12.41 15.78 8.61
CA ARG A 5 -11.56 16.33 7.54
C ARG A 5 -10.28 17.00 8.06
N LYS A 6 -9.76 16.60 9.23
CA LYS A 6 -8.62 17.24 9.90
C LYS A 6 -7.28 16.58 9.56
N VAL A 7 -7.27 15.26 9.35
CA VAL A 7 -6.03 14.46 9.23
C VAL A 7 -5.59 14.40 7.77
N PRO A 8 -4.35 14.81 7.43
CA PRO A 8 -3.80 14.70 6.09
C PRO A 8 -3.15 13.32 5.87
N ALA A 9 -3.89 12.24 6.13
CA ALA A 9 -3.45 10.88 5.89
C ALA A 9 -3.99 10.35 4.56
N PHE A 10 -3.16 9.69 3.78
CA PHE A 10 -3.55 8.95 2.58
C PHE A 10 -3.63 7.46 2.91
N LEU A 11 -4.71 6.81 2.51
CA LEU A 11 -4.93 5.38 2.70
C LEU A 11 -4.67 4.65 1.39
N GLY A 12 -3.99 3.52 1.48
CA GLY A 12 -3.75 2.65 0.35
C GLY A 12 -3.80 1.17 0.77
N SER A 13 -3.40 0.26 -0.10
CA SER A 13 -3.41 -1.17 0.21
C SER A 13 -2.39 -1.54 1.28
N SER A 14 -2.79 -2.34 2.26
CA SER A 14 -1.92 -2.77 3.36
C SER A 14 -1.01 -3.92 2.97
N PHE A 15 0.29 -3.71 3.06
CA PHE A 15 1.29 -4.75 2.85
C PHE A 15 1.35 -5.77 4.00
N ALA A 16 0.89 -5.40 5.20
CA ALA A 16 0.85 -6.31 6.34
C ALA A 16 0.05 -7.60 6.06
N PHE A 17 -0.98 -7.51 5.22
CA PHE A 17 -1.84 -8.64 4.87
C PHE A 17 -1.30 -9.53 3.74
N LEU A 18 -0.18 -9.19 3.08
CA LEU A 18 0.37 -9.99 1.97
C LEU A 18 0.65 -11.44 2.36
N GLY A 19 1.23 -11.67 3.55
CA GLY A 19 1.47 -13.02 4.07
C GLY A 19 0.17 -13.81 4.24
N GLY A 20 -0.89 -13.17 4.72
CA GLY A 20 -2.22 -13.77 4.83
C GLY A 20 -2.83 -14.11 3.47
N TYR A 21 -2.72 -13.21 2.49
CA TYR A 21 -3.15 -13.50 1.12
C TYR A 21 -2.38 -14.68 0.52
N ALA A 22 -1.05 -14.73 0.70
CA ALA A 22 -0.23 -15.84 0.21
C ALA A 22 -0.60 -17.19 0.86
N ALA A 23 -1.01 -17.18 2.13
CA ALA A 23 -1.43 -18.38 2.85
C ALA A 23 -2.79 -18.92 2.39
N ILE A 24 -3.75 -18.01 2.07
CA ILE A 24 -5.13 -18.40 1.71
C ILE A 24 -5.28 -18.56 0.20
N ALA A 25 -4.70 -17.67 -0.57
CA ALA A 25 -4.79 -17.61 -2.03
C ALA A 25 -3.39 -17.61 -2.66
N PRO A 26 -2.61 -18.72 -2.52
CA PRO A 26 -1.27 -18.79 -3.09
C PRO A 26 -1.33 -18.56 -4.60
N MET A 27 -0.31 -17.94 -5.15
CA MET A 27 -0.19 -17.74 -6.59
C MET A 27 -0.10 -19.09 -7.31
N LEU A 28 -0.81 -19.22 -8.42
CA LEU A 28 -0.79 -20.38 -9.30
C LEU A 28 -0.01 -20.01 -10.58
N ASP A 29 1.09 -20.67 -10.83
CA ASP A 29 1.96 -20.42 -12.01
C ASP A 29 2.32 -18.93 -12.23
N GLY A 30 2.57 -18.21 -11.13
CA GLY A 30 2.89 -16.79 -11.17
C GLY A 30 1.68 -15.86 -11.33
N ALA A 31 0.46 -16.39 -11.44
CA ALA A 31 -0.78 -15.63 -11.53
C ALA A 31 -1.57 -15.62 -10.21
N PRO A 32 -2.34 -14.55 -9.93
CA PRO A 32 -3.21 -14.51 -8.77
C PRO A 32 -4.27 -15.62 -8.81
N ASN A 33 -4.45 -16.32 -7.69
CA ASN A 33 -5.50 -17.34 -7.53
C ASN A 33 -6.88 -16.68 -7.38
N ALA A 34 -7.49 -16.32 -8.50
CA ALA A 34 -8.77 -15.63 -8.55
C ALA A 34 -9.93 -16.40 -7.86
N ALA A 35 -9.83 -17.73 -7.78
CA ALA A 35 -10.83 -18.55 -7.13
C ALA A 35 -10.83 -18.42 -5.61
N MET A 36 -9.65 -18.24 -5.01
CA MET A 36 -9.45 -18.16 -3.56
C MET A 36 -9.43 -16.73 -3.01
N LEU A 37 -9.18 -15.73 -3.85
CA LEU A 37 -9.17 -14.32 -3.44
C LEU A 37 -10.46 -13.87 -2.74
N PRO A 38 -11.68 -14.24 -3.16
CA PRO A 38 -12.90 -13.84 -2.47
C PRO A 38 -12.98 -14.31 -1.01
N TYR A 39 -12.40 -15.47 -0.71
CA TYR A 39 -12.34 -16.02 0.66
C TYR A 39 -11.34 -15.24 1.50
N ALA A 40 -10.15 -14.93 0.96
CA ALA A 40 -9.18 -14.08 1.61
C ALA A 40 -9.76 -12.69 1.93
N CYS A 41 -10.49 -12.10 0.99
CA CYS A 41 -11.16 -10.81 1.18
C CYS A 41 -12.18 -10.85 2.32
N PHE A 42 -12.90 -11.97 2.53
CA PHE A 42 -13.81 -12.09 3.67
C PHE A 42 -13.06 -12.04 5.01
N GLY A 43 -11.94 -12.77 5.12
CA GLY A 43 -11.07 -12.71 6.29
C GLY A 43 -10.59 -11.28 6.61
N VAL A 44 -10.23 -10.52 5.57
CA VAL A 44 -9.83 -9.11 5.69
C VAL A 44 -11.02 -8.23 6.13
N ALA A 45 -12.22 -8.48 5.64
CA ALA A 45 -13.40 -7.74 6.10
C ALA A 45 -13.62 -7.94 7.60
N ILE A 46 -13.44 -9.18 8.12
CA ILE A 46 -13.48 -9.46 9.56
C ILE A 46 -12.32 -8.79 10.30
N ALA A 47 -11.11 -8.77 9.72
CA ALA A 47 -9.99 -8.01 10.27
C ALA A 47 -10.35 -6.53 10.44
N GLY A 48 -11.06 -5.94 9.47
CA GLY A 48 -11.60 -4.58 9.60
C GLY A 48 -12.55 -4.39 10.78
N LEU A 49 -13.34 -5.40 11.16
CA LEU A 49 -14.18 -5.35 12.38
C LEU A 49 -13.31 -5.28 13.64
N VAL A 50 -12.14 -5.92 13.67
CA VAL A 50 -11.21 -5.82 14.81
C VAL A 50 -10.75 -4.37 15.00
N TYR A 51 -10.54 -3.60 13.90
CA TYR A 51 -10.28 -2.16 13.99
C TYR A 51 -11.42 -1.40 14.66
N LEU A 52 -12.68 -1.74 14.34
CA LEU A 52 -13.83 -1.08 14.95
C LEU A 52 -13.91 -1.37 16.46
N VAL A 53 -13.59 -2.60 16.86
CA VAL A 53 -13.53 -2.97 18.29
C VAL A 53 -12.46 -2.14 18.99
N LEU A 54 -11.25 -2.04 18.44
CA LEU A 54 -10.19 -1.22 19.03
C LEU A 54 -10.58 0.28 19.04
N ALA A 55 -11.20 0.78 17.99
CA ALA A 55 -11.72 2.15 17.96
C ALA A 55 -12.74 2.41 19.09
N ALA A 56 -13.61 1.43 19.37
CA ALA A 56 -14.55 1.51 20.49
C ALA A 56 -13.82 1.55 21.84
N PHE A 57 -12.76 0.75 22.03
CA PHE A 57 -11.91 0.82 23.23
C PHE A 57 -11.25 2.20 23.39
N PHE A 58 -10.68 2.77 22.31
CA PHE A 58 -10.13 4.12 22.36
C PHE A 58 -11.17 5.17 22.71
N LYS A 59 -12.41 5.01 22.22
CA LYS A 59 -13.51 5.92 22.54
C LYS A 59 -13.97 5.78 24.01
N ALA A 60 -14.07 4.56 24.52
CA ALA A 60 -14.58 4.27 25.87
C ALA A 60 -13.57 4.60 26.97
N PHE A 61 -12.31 4.22 26.79
CA PHE A 61 -11.27 4.32 27.82
C PHE A 61 -10.32 5.51 27.63
N GLY A 62 -10.38 6.16 26.47
CA GLY A 62 -9.51 7.28 26.11
C GLY A 62 -8.13 6.84 25.60
N ALA A 63 -7.51 7.68 24.76
CA ALA A 63 -6.22 7.38 24.12
C ALA A 63 -5.10 7.11 25.15
N GLY A 64 -5.03 7.87 26.23
CA GLY A 64 -3.95 7.75 27.23
C GLY A 64 -3.91 6.38 27.93
N LYS A 65 -5.07 5.77 28.23
CA LYS A 65 -5.12 4.44 28.86
C LYS A 65 -4.80 3.34 27.86
N VAL A 66 -5.37 3.42 26.66
CA VAL A 66 -5.19 2.38 25.63
C VAL A 66 -3.76 2.39 25.08
N MET A 67 -3.15 3.56 24.85
CA MET A 67 -1.76 3.72 24.41
C MET A 67 -0.73 3.15 25.41
N ARG A 68 -1.11 2.94 26.66
CA ARG A 68 -0.25 2.25 27.64
C ARG A 68 0.02 0.78 27.23
N TYR A 69 -0.94 0.15 26.52
CA TYR A 69 -0.81 -1.21 26.00
C TYR A 69 -0.18 -1.24 24.61
N PHE A 70 -0.13 -0.11 23.91
CA PHE A 70 0.44 0.07 22.57
C PHE A 70 1.54 1.15 22.58
N PRO A 71 2.62 0.97 23.37
CA PRO A 71 3.67 1.96 23.46
C PRO A 71 4.50 2.01 22.16
N PRO A 72 5.12 3.15 21.81
CA PRO A 72 5.95 3.31 20.62
C PRO A 72 7.11 2.30 20.52
N ILE A 73 7.59 1.81 21.63
CA ILE A 73 8.64 0.76 21.69
C ILE A 73 8.18 -0.57 21.09
N VAL A 74 6.87 -0.80 20.99
CA VAL A 74 6.29 -2.00 20.36
C VAL A 74 5.95 -1.73 18.90
N THR A 75 5.45 -0.54 18.57
CA THR A 75 5.06 -0.18 17.19
C THR A 75 6.25 -0.17 16.24
N GLY A 76 7.41 0.37 16.66
CA GLY A 76 8.62 0.41 15.85
C GLY A 76 9.08 -0.98 15.39
N PRO A 77 9.33 -1.93 16.29
CA PRO A 77 9.69 -3.31 15.92
C PRO A 77 8.67 -4.00 15.02
N ILE A 78 7.36 -3.78 15.23
CA ILE A 78 6.32 -4.36 14.37
C ILE A 78 6.45 -3.85 12.93
N ILE A 79 6.65 -2.54 12.74
CA ILE A 79 6.85 -1.94 11.40
C ILE A 79 8.11 -2.52 10.74
N ILE A 80 9.20 -2.70 11.51
CA ILE A 80 10.42 -3.34 11.02
C ILE A 80 10.15 -4.79 10.58
N CYS A 81 9.40 -5.57 11.39
CA CYS A 81 9.03 -6.94 11.04
C CYS A 81 8.18 -7.02 9.78
N ILE A 82 7.22 -6.08 9.58
CA ILE A 82 6.45 -5.98 8.34
C ILE A 82 7.39 -5.75 7.16
N GLY A 83 8.31 -4.78 7.26
CA GLY A 83 9.30 -4.51 6.20
C GLY A 83 10.18 -5.71 5.88
N LEU A 84 10.67 -6.42 6.91
CA LEU A 84 11.48 -7.63 6.73
C LEU A 84 10.70 -8.79 6.10
N SER A 85 9.41 -8.93 6.41
CA SER A 85 8.57 -9.96 5.79
C SER A 85 8.40 -9.75 4.29
N LEU A 86 8.49 -8.50 3.81
CA LEU A 86 8.42 -8.13 2.40
C LEU A 86 9.75 -8.28 1.64
N ALA A 87 10.86 -8.44 2.36
CA ALA A 87 12.19 -8.55 1.74
C ALA A 87 12.28 -9.71 0.74
N GLY A 88 11.63 -10.85 1.05
CA GLY A 88 11.56 -12.00 0.14
C GLY A 88 10.90 -11.64 -1.20
N SER A 89 9.78 -10.93 -1.18
CA SER A 89 9.09 -10.46 -2.39
C SER A 89 9.94 -9.45 -3.17
N ALA A 90 10.61 -8.53 -2.49
CA ALA A 90 11.51 -7.56 -3.11
C ALA A 90 12.67 -8.27 -3.84
N ILE A 91 13.32 -9.24 -3.19
CA ILE A 91 14.40 -10.03 -3.80
C ILE A 91 13.87 -10.83 -5.00
N SER A 92 12.70 -11.45 -4.88
CA SER A 92 12.08 -12.18 -5.98
C SER A 92 11.83 -11.28 -7.20
N ASN A 93 11.31 -10.08 -6.99
CA ASN A 93 11.11 -9.11 -8.06
C ASN A 93 12.44 -8.63 -8.69
N CYS A 94 13.48 -8.42 -7.88
CA CYS A 94 14.81 -8.06 -8.40
C CYS A 94 15.45 -9.15 -9.25
N ARG A 95 15.14 -10.43 -9.00
CA ARG A 95 15.68 -11.58 -9.78
C ARG A 95 15.34 -11.52 -11.26
N THR A 96 14.26 -10.85 -11.63
CA THR A 96 13.89 -10.65 -13.04
C THR A 96 15.00 -9.91 -13.80
N ASN A 97 15.54 -8.83 -13.20
CA ASN A 97 16.69 -8.12 -13.74
C ASN A 97 17.42 -7.30 -12.67
N TRP A 98 18.52 -7.84 -12.15
CA TRP A 98 19.32 -7.20 -11.10
C TRP A 98 19.94 -5.85 -11.52
N LEU A 99 20.28 -5.69 -12.80
CA LEU A 99 20.87 -4.43 -13.28
C LEU A 99 19.84 -3.30 -13.24
N ILE A 100 18.61 -3.55 -13.67
CA ILE A 100 17.53 -2.55 -13.61
C ILE A 100 17.15 -2.25 -12.16
N ALA A 101 17.09 -3.28 -11.30
CA ALA A 101 16.86 -3.09 -9.87
C ALA A 101 17.96 -2.21 -9.22
N LEU A 102 19.23 -2.45 -9.58
CA LEU A 102 20.35 -1.62 -9.11
C LEU A 102 20.23 -0.17 -9.57
N VAL A 103 19.85 0.06 -10.83
CA VAL A 103 19.60 1.42 -11.36
C VAL A 103 18.51 2.11 -10.55
N ALA A 104 17.39 1.44 -10.26
CA ALA A 104 16.30 2.00 -9.45
C ALA A 104 16.82 2.45 -8.08
N ILE A 105 17.56 1.57 -7.38
CA ILE A 105 18.13 1.87 -6.06
C ILE A 105 19.12 3.04 -6.13
N LEU A 106 20.02 3.04 -7.11
CA LEU A 106 21.01 4.10 -7.29
C LEU A 106 20.35 5.47 -7.55
N VAL A 107 19.28 5.50 -8.37
CA VAL A 107 18.54 6.74 -8.61
C VAL A 107 17.87 7.22 -7.33
N VAL A 108 17.17 6.33 -6.58
CA VAL A 108 16.52 6.68 -5.32
C VAL A 108 17.52 7.23 -4.32
N VAL A 109 18.66 6.55 -4.11
CA VAL A 109 19.72 6.96 -3.18
C VAL A 109 20.32 8.29 -3.61
N SER A 110 20.64 8.46 -4.89
CA SER A 110 21.19 9.71 -5.43
C SER A 110 20.23 10.88 -5.25
N CYS A 111 18.94 10.69 -5.51
CA CYS A 111 17.91 11.69 -5.29
C CYS A 111 17.77 12.08 -3.81
N ASN A 112 17.88 11.11 -2.90
CA ASN A 112 17.82 11.37 -1.47
C ASN A 112 19.05 12.13 -0.93
N ILE A 113 20.26 11.78 -1.41
CA ILE A 113 21.52 12.35 -0.89
C ILE A 113 21.80 13.72 -1.53
N TRP A 114 21.73 13.78 -2.86
CA TRP A 114 22.14 14.98 -3.61
C TRP A 114 20.95 15.78 -4.16
N GLY A 115 19.74 15.24 -4.10
CA GLY A 115 18.54 15.90 -4.61
C GLY A 115 18.23 17.21 -3.87
N LYS A 116 17.76 18.21 -4.62
CA LYS A 116 17.27 19.49 -4.10
C LYS A 116 15.86 19.75 -4.60
N GLY A 117 15.08 20.49 -3.81
CA GLY A 117 13.70 20.84 -4.19
C GLY A 117 12.83 19.60 -4.47
N MET A 118 12.17 19.59 -5.62
CA MET A 118 11.23 18.51 -6.03
C MET A 118 11.91 17.13 -6.15
N VAL A 119 13.18 17.07 -6.57
CA VAL A 119 13.91 15.79 -6.72
C VAL A 119 14.01 15.04 -5.39
N LYS A 120 14.21 15.77 -4.30
CA LYS A 120 14.27 15.19 -2.94
C LYS A 120 12.90 14.76 -2.42
N ILE A 121 11.82 15.31 -2.98
CA ILE A 121 10.44 15.04 -2.54
C ILE A 121 9.90 13.74 -3.13
N ILE A 122 10.29 13.39 -4.37
CA ILE A 122 9.76 12.26 -5.13
C ILE A 122 10.84 11.23 -5.54
N PRO A 123 11.76 10.83 -4.65
CA PRO A 123 12.89 9.98 -5.02
C PRO A 123 12.46 8.61 -5.53
N ILE A 124 11.43 8.01 -4.92
CA ILE A 124 10.91 6.69 -5.32
C ILE A 124 10.32 6.77 -6.72
N LEU A 125 9.51 7.79 -7.02
CA LEU A 125 8.95 7.98 -8.36
C LEU A 125 10.05 8.17 -9.41
N LEU A 126 11.09 8.95 -9.08
CA LEU A 126 12.24 9.13 -9.98
C LEU A 126 13.04 7.84 -10.17
N GLY A 127 13.13 7.00 -9.13
CA GLY A 127 13.73 5.66 -9.23
C GLY A 127 12.97 4.76 -10.19
N VAL A 128 11.63 4.71 -10.04
CA VAL A 128 10.75 3.95 -10.94
C VAL A 128 10.86 4.47 -12.38
N VAL A 129 10.71 5.77 -12.60
CA VAL A 129 10.81 6.36 -13.95
C VAL A 129 12.21 6.17 -14.54
N GLY A 130 13.27 6.36 -13.74
CA GLY A 130 14.65 6.19 -14.19
C GLY A 130 14.97 4.76 -14.60
N SER A 131 14.57 3.78 -13.79
CA SER A 131 14.74 2.37 -14.14
C SER A 131 13.92 1.96 -15.37
N TYR A 132 12.70 2.51 -15.49
CA TYR A 132 11.84 2.29 -16.65
C TYR A 132 12.46 2.86 -17.94
N VAL A 133 13.03 4.06 -17.90
CA VAL A 133 13.73 4.65 -19.06
C VAL A 133 14.92 3.80 -19.47
N VAL A 134 15.71 3.30 -18.51
CA VAL A 134 16.84 2.42 -18.82
C VAL A 134 16.35 1.10 -19.41
N ALA A 135 15.30 0.51 -18.87
CA ALA A 135 14.70 -0.71 -19.43
C ALA A 135 14.16 -0.49 -20.84
N LEU A 136 13.55 0.68 -21.10
CA LEU A 136 13.05 1.05 -22.42
C LEU A 136 14.20 1.19 -23.44
N ILE A 137 15.26 1.89 -23.07
CA ILE A 137 16.45 2.02 -23.93
C ILE A 137 17.05 0.64 -24.22
N ALA A 138 17.20 -0.20 -23.19
CA ALA A 138 17.70 -1.56 -23.36
C ALA A 138 16.81 -2.39 -24.31
N THR A 139 15.49 -2.29 -24.19
CA THR A 139 14.54 -2.95 -25.10
C THR A 139 14.70 -2.46 -26.55
N LEU A 140 14.84 -1.15 -26.74
CA LEU A 140 15.07 -0.57 -28.08
C LEU A 140 16.43 -0.98 -28.68
N CYS A 141 17.42 -1.24 -27.84
CA CYS A 141 18.71 -1.80 -28.24
C CYS A 141 18.66 -3.33 -28.49
N GLY A 142 17.49 -3.96 -28.39
CA GLY A 142 17.30 -5.39 -28.65
C GLY A 142 17.58 -6.30 -27.45
N ALA A 143 17.68 -5.76 -26.23
CA ALA A 143 17.83 -6.57 -25.02
C ALA A 143 16.54 -7.36 -24.76
N GLN A 144 16.69 -8.66 -24.51
CA GLN A 144 15.61 -9.59 -24.22
C GLN A 144 15.95 -10.41 -22.97
N LEU A 145 14.95 -10.84 -22.25
CA LEU A 145 15.05 -11.75 -21.12
C LEU A 145 14.16 -12.97 -21.35
N PRO A 146 14.58 -14.17 -20.90
CA PRO A 146 13.70 -15.32 -20.91
C PRO A 146 12.57 -15.14 -19.88
N ASP A 147 11.34 -15.41 -20.29
CA ASP A 147 10.20 -15.53 -19.39
C ASP A 147 10.25 -16.84 -18.57
N ALA A 148 9.24 -17.09 -17.74
CA ALA A 148 9.14 -18.31 -16.93
C ALA A 148 9.12 -19.59 -17.78
N ASN A 149 8.81 -19.52 -19.09
CA ASN A 149 8.76 -20.61 -20.04
C ASN A 149 10.03 -20.68 -20.91
N GLY A 150 11.01 -19.82 -20.67
CA GLY A 150 12.25 -19.75 -21.45
C GLY A 150 12.11 -19.01 -22.80
N VAL A 151 10.98 -18.37 -23.07
CA VAL A 151 10.76 -17.58 -24.29
C VAL A 151 11.37 -16.20 -24.11
N MET A 152 12.22 -15.78 -25.07
CA MET A 152 12.86 -14.47 -25.05
C MET A 152 11.82 -13.37 -25.25
N GLN A 153 11.66 -12.50 -24.27
CA GLN A 153 10.72 -11.36 -24.25
C GLN A 153 11.49 -10.05 -24.11
N PRO A 154 11.02 -8.96 -24.70
CA PRO A 154 11.58 -7.62 -24.43
C PRO A 154 11.39 -7.28 -22.95
N LEU A 155 12.31 -6.49 -22.38
CA LEU A 155 12.26 -6.10 -20.96
C LEU A 155 10.98 -5.34 -20.62
N ILE A 156 10.45 -4.59 -21.58
CA ILE A 156 9.15 -3.92 -21.45
C ILE A 156 8.25 -4.41 -22.58
N ASN A 157 7.08 -4.92 -22.20
CA ASN A 157 6.09 -5.39 -23.15
C ASN A 157 4.86 -4.45 -23.16
N PHE A 158 4.68 -3.71 -24.24
CA PHE A 158 3.55 -2.81 -24.41
C PHE A 158 2.29 -3.48 -25.01
N ALA A 159 2.31 -4.79 -25.26
CA ALA A 159 1.18 -5.47 -25.88
C ALA A 159 -0.12 -5.29 -25.07
N GLU A 160 -0.04 -5.44 -23.74
CA GLU A 160 -1.18 -5.21 -22.87
C GLU A 160 -1.64 -3.74 -22.86
N VAL A 161 -0.71 -2.79 -22.94
CA VAL A 161 -1.03 -1.34 -23.00
C VAL A 161 -1.76 -1.01 -24.31
N HIS A 162 -1.37 -1.64 -25.43
CA HIS A 162 -2.04 -1.43 -26.70
C HIS A 162 -3.43 -2.05 -26.76
N SER A 163 -3.62 -3.23 -26.15
CA SER A 163 -4.91 -3.92 -26.11
C SER A 163 -5.88 -3.36 -25.07
N ALA A 164 -5.36 -2.69 -24.02
CA ALA A 164 -6.17 -2.15 -22.93
C ALA A 164 -7.01 -0.94 -23.38
N GLY A 165 -8.28 -0.93 -22.98
CA GLY A 165 -9.19 0.21 -23.18
C GLY A 165 -8.77 1.41 -22.33
N ILE A 166 -9.12 2.61 -22.81
CA ILE A 166 -8.86 3.87 -22.07
C ILE A 166 -9.75 3.94 -20.83
N VAL A 167 -11.01 3.51 -20.94
CA VAL A 167 -11.98 3.48 -19.85
C VAL A 167 -12.55 2.08 -19.72
N GLY A 168 -12.63 1.60 -18.49
CA GLY A 168 -13.19 0.30 -18.16
C GLY A 168 -13.74 0.26 -16.75
N LEU A 169 -14.75 -0.56 -16.52
CA LEU A 169 -15.26 -0.83 -15.20
C LEU A 169 -14.46 -1.95 -14.55
N GLN A 170 -14.07 -1.75 -13.30
CA GLN A 170 -13.45 -2.80 -12.50
C GLN A 170 -14.44 -3.94 -12.24
N LYS A 171 -13.93 -5.17 -12.30
CA LYS A 171 -14.73 -6.34 -11.94
C LYS A 171 -14.76 -6.47 -10.42
N PHE A 172 -15.90 -6.16 -9.83
CA PHE A 172 -16.11 -6.38 -8.40
C PHE A 172 -16.34 -7.85 -8.13
N VAL A 173 -15.70 -8.37 -7.09
CA VAL A 173 -15.86 -9.73 -6.63
C VAL A 173 -16.36 -9.68 -5.19
N ILE A 174 -17.52 -10.29 -4.92
CA ILE A 174 -18.10 -10.30 -3.58
C ILE A 174 -17.33 -11.30 -2.71
N ALA A 175 -16.94 -10.86 -1.51
CA ALA A 175 -16.27 -11.70 -0.53
C ALA A 175 -17.13 -12.91 -0.14
N LYS A 176 -16.48 -14.08 0.01
CA LYS A 176 -17.13 -15.34 0.36
C LYS A 176 -16.68 -15.80 1.74
N PHE A 177 -17.64 -16.30 2.51
CA PHE A 177 -17.38 -16.80 3.87
C PHE A 177 -16.39 -17.95 3.88
N ASP A 178 -15.36 -17.82 4.74
CA ASP A 178 -14.41 -18.88 5.06
C ASP A 178 -13.82 -18.68 6.46
N ILE A 179 -13.90 -19.71 7.29
CA ILE A 179 -13.43 -19.66 8.68
C ILE A 179 -11.90 -19.65 8.77
N THR A 180 -11.22 -20.33 7.85
CA THR A 180 -9.76 -20.37 7.80
C THR A 180 -9.21 -19.00 7.51
N SER A 181 -9.80 -18.27 6.57
CA SER A 181 -9.45 -16.91 6.23
C SER A 181 -9.61 -15.95 7.41
N ILE A 182 -10.67 -16.13 8.22
CA ILE A 182 -10.87 -15.34 9.44
C ILE A 182 -9.72 -15.58 10.43
N LEU A 183 -9.40 -16.85 10.70
CA LEU A 183 -8.37 -17.22 11.67
C LEU A 183 -6.96 -16.74 11.27
N VAL A 184 -6.69 -16.66 9.96
CA VAL A 184 -5.41 -16.16 9.43
C VAL A 184 -5.36 -14.64 9.42
N MET A 185 -6.43 -13.97 8.95
CA MET A 185 -6.42 -12.52 8.73
C MET A 185 -6.68 -11.69 9.99
N ALA A 186 -7.52 -12.17 10.91
CA ALA A 186 -7.87 -11.39 12.10
C ALA A 186 -6.67 -11.06 13.01
N PRO A 187 -5.70 -11.97 13.26
CA PRO A 187 -4.50 -11.64 14.01
C PRO A 187 -3.60 -10.59 13.33
N ILE A 188 -3.54 -10.59 11.98
CA ILE A 188 -2.74 -9.64 11.21
C ILE A 188 -3.27 -8.22 11.41
N ALA A 189 -4.57 -8.04 11.66
CA ALA A 189 -5.17 -6.76 11.95
C ALA A 189 -4.48 -6.04 13.14
N ILE A 190 -4.00 -6.78 14.14
CA ILE A 190 -3.29 -6.20 15.29
C ILE A 190 -2.01 -5.50 14.84
N ALA A 191 -1.22 -6.15 13.97
CA ALA A 191 0.00 -5.56 13.43
C ALA A 191 -0.30 -4.31 12.59
N ALA A 192 -1.29 -4.38 11.71
CA ALA A 192 -1.69 -3.25 10.87
C ALA A 192 -2.30 -2.08 11.69
N MET A 193 -3.02 -2.36 12.78
CA MET A 193 -3.47 -1.31 13.71
C MET A 193 -2.30 -0.63 14.43
N MET A 194 -1.25 -1.38 14.77
CA MET A 194 -0.04 -0.81 15.36
C MET A 194 0.69 0.10 14.38
N GLU A 195 0.78 -0.30 13.12
CA GLU A 195 1.28 0.52 12.01
C GLU A 195 0.47 1.82 11.91
N HIS A 196 -0.86 1.75 11.84
CA HIS A 196 -1.75 2.92 11.79
C HIS A 196 -1.52 3.90 12.95
N ILE A 197 -1.38 3.38 14.19
CA ILE A 197 -1.10 4.22 15.37
C ILE A 197 0.26 4.92 15.23
N GLY A 198 1.26 4.20 14.74
CA GLY A 198 2.59 4.73 14.47
C GLY A 198 2.55 5.85 13.43
N ASP A 199 1.84 5.65 12.33
CA ASP A 199 1.71 6.62 11.24
C ASP A 199 0.96 7.89 11.68
N ILE A 200 -0.15 7.76 12.44
CA ILE A 200 -0.86 8.92 12.98
C ILE A 200 0.03 9.70 13.97
N SER A 201 0.88 9.01 14.71
CA SER A 201 1.86 9.65 15.61
C SER A 201 2.92 10.40 14.80
N ALA A 202 3.44 9.81 13.73
CA ALA A 202 4.40 10.42 12.81
C ALA A 202 3.81 11.64 12.10
N ILE A 203 2.57 11.54 11.58
CA ILE A 203 1.85 12.67 10.97
C ILE A 203 1.64 13.79 11.99
N SER A 204 1.28 13.45 13.23
CA SER A 204 1.10 14.42 14.31
C SER A 204 2.39 15.18 14.59
N SER A 205 3.51 14.49 14.70
CA SER A 205 4.84 15.08 14.90
C SER A 205 5.26 15.96 13.72
N THR A 206 5.06 15.49 12.50
CA THR A 206 5.43 16.21 11.28
C THR A 206 4.64 17.50 11.08
N THR A 207 3.35 17.49 11.41
CA THR A 207 2.47 18.64 11.20
C THR A 207 2.42 19.60 12.40
N GLY A 208 2.97 19.20 13.55
CA GLY A 208 2.87 19.93 14.81
C GLY A 208 1.46 19.94 15.41
N LYS A 209 0.57 19.01 14.99
CA LYS A 209 -0.82 18.89 15.46
C LYS A 209 -1.02 17.55 16.15
N ASN A 210 -1.74 17.52 17.25
CA ASN A 210 -2.00 16.27 17.98
C ASN A 210 -3.26 15.57 17.47
N PHE A 211 -3.12 14.75 16.42
CA PHE A 211 -4.23 13.96 15.87
C PHE A 211 -4.62 12.75 16.74
N ILE A 212 -3.78 12.37 17.69
CA ILE A 212 -4.08 11.36 18.68
C ILE A 212 -5.20 11.85 19.62
N ALA A 213 -5.21 13.16 19.95
CA ALA A 213 -6.22 13.78 20.78
C ALA A 213 -7.42 14.30 19.96
N ASP A 214 -7.18 15.04 18.87
CA ASP A 214 -8.20 15.64 18.01
C ASP A 214 -7.87 15.39 16.52
N PRO A 215 -8.65 14.63 15.78
CA PRO A 215 -9.98 14.08 16.05
C PRO A 215 -10.02 12.84 16.97
N GLY A 216 -8.86 12.32 17.36
CA GLY A 216 -8.68 11.16 18.20
C GLY A 216 -8.50 9.85 17.43
N LEU A 217 -7.66 8.94 17.96
CA LEU A 217 -7.36 7.64 17.35
C LEU A 217 -8.61 6.80 17.11
N HIS A 218 -9.65 6.93 17.94
CA HIS A 218 -10.91 6.21 17.72
C HIS A 218 -11.57 6.56 16.38
N ARG A 219 -11.42 7.79 15.88
CA ARG A 219 -11.97 8.21 14.58
C ARG A 219 -11.10 7.80 13.42
N THR A 220 -9.78 7.83 13.59
CA THR A 220 -8.87 7.42 12.51
C THR A 220 -8.94 5.91 12.29
N LEU A 221 -8.93 5.11 13.38
CA LEU A 221 -9.12 3.65 13.32
C LEU A 221 -10.51 3.27 12.79
N LEU A 222 -11.56 3.98 13.20
CA LEU A 222 -12.91 3.76 12.66
C LEU A 222 -12.94 4.00 11.14
N GLY A 223 -12.27 5.05 10.67
CA GLY A 223 -12.18 5.37 9.25
C GLY A 223 -11.44 4.31 8.44
N ASP A 224 -10.31 3.85 8.94
CA ASP A 224 -9.47 2.83 8.32
C ASP A 224 -10.17 1.46 8.32
N GLY A 225 -10.73 1.05 9.46
CA GLY A 225 -11.49 -0.19 9.59
C GLY A 225 -12.72 -0.25 8.65
N LEU A 226 -13.52 0.83 8.58
CA LEU A 226 -14.65 0.89 7.66
C LEU A 226 -14.23 0.87 6.20
N ALA A 227 -13.13 1.56 5.87
CA ALA A 227 -12.58 1.52 4.51
C ALA A 227 -12.11 0.11 4.14
N THR A 228 -11.43 -0.58 5.06
CA THR A 228 -10.99 -1.98 4.89
C THR A 228 -12.17 -2.92 4.72
N ILE A 229 -13.22 -2.82 5.56
CA ILE A 229 -14.43 -3.65 5.45
C ILE A 229 -15.08 -3.46 4.07
N LEU A 230 -15.36 -2.20 3.71
CA LEU A 230 -16.04 -1.91 2.45
C LEU A 230 -15.20 -2.36 1.24
N ALA A 231 -13.91 -2.04 1.21
CA ALA A 231 -13.02 -2.44 0.13
C ALA A 231 -13.02 -3.98 -0.04
N SER A 232 -12.81 -4.70 1.07
CA SER A 232 -12.68 -6.16 1.04
C SER A 232 -13.97 -6.89 0.71
N LEU A 233 -15.13 -6.37 1.12
CA LEU A 233 -16.43 -6.94 0.73
C LEU A 233 -16.66 -6.93 -0.79
N PHE A 234 -16.06 -5.96 -1.49
CA PHE A 234 -16.12 -5.85 -2.96
C PHE A 234 -14.87 -6.38 -3.68
N GLY A 235 -14.04 -7.15 -2.98
CA GLY A 235 -12.89 -7.85 -3.58
C GLY A 235 -11.60 -7.02 -3.68
N ALA A 236 -11.54 -5.87 -3.01
CA ALA A 236 -10.31 -5.07 -2.93
C ALA A 236 -9.46 -5.48 -1.70
N PRO A 237 -8.14 -5.20 -1.68
CA PRO A 237 -7.28 -5.50 -0.55
C PRO A 237 -7.60 -4.65 0.69
N ALA A 238 -7.05 -5.07 1.85
CA ALA A 238 -7.08 -4.28 3.07
C ALA A 238 -6.46 -2.89 2.85
N ASN A 239 -7.00 -1.88 3.52
CA ASN A 239 -6.41 -0.55 3.55
C ASN A 239 -5.54 -0.35 4.80
N THR A 240 -4.61 0.58 4.71
CA THR A 240 -3.84 1.13 5.83
C THR A 240 -3.42 2.56 5.53
N THR A 241 -3.00 3.30 6.54
CA THR A 241 -2.38 4.62 6.37
C THR A 241 -0.97 4.44 5.80
N TYR A 242 -0.61 5.21 4.77
CA TYR A 242 0.73 5.17 4.18
C TYR A 242 1.69 6.11 4.90
N GLY A 243 2.61 5.53 5.66
CA GLY A 243 3.68 6.24 6.35
C GLY A 243 4.63 6.97 5.40
N GLU A 244 4.85 6.43 4.19
CA GLU A 244 5.67 7.05 3.13
C GLU A 244 5.16 8.44 2.75
N ASN A 245 3.85 8.64 2.74
CA ASN A 245 3.26 9.94 2.46
C ASN A 245 3.55 10.98 3.55
N THR A 246 3.85 10.54 4.78
CA THR A 246 4.32 11.45 5.85
C THR A 246 5.65 12.08 5.50
N GLY A 247 6.55 11.34 4.83
CA GLY A 247 7.79 11.87 4.29
C GLY A 247 7.54 12.98 3.26
N VAL A 248 6.55 12.79 2.36
CA VAL A 248 6.15 13.81 1.40
C VAL A 248 5.58 15.05 2.10
N LEU A 249 4.74 14.88 3.12
CA LEU A 249 4.23 15.99 3.93
C LEU A 249 5.36 16.79 4.59
N ALA A 250 6.35 16.08 5.17
CA ALA A 250 7.50 16.70 5.83
C ALA A 250 8.35 17.56 4.87
N LEU A 251 8.56 17.08 3.64
CA LEU A 251 9.37 17.75 2.63
C LEU A 251 8.64 18.90 1.96
N THR A 252 7.35 18.71 1.60
CA THR A 252 6.56 19.74 0.93
C THR A 252 6.02 20.81 1.86
N LYS A 253 5.89 20.48 3.16
CA LYS A 253 5.20 21.29 4.18
C LYS A 253 3.74 21.60 3.82
N VAL A 254 3.12 20.79 2.96
CA VAL A 254 1.72 20.90 2.56
C VAL A 254 0.86 20.00 3.46
N TYR A 255 0.27 20.56 4.50
CA TYR A 255 -0.47 19.83 5.52
C TYR A 255 -2.00 19.95 5.37
N ASP A 256 -2.49 20.57 4.28
CA ASP A 256 -3.93 20.71 4.06
C ASP A 256 -4.55 19.37 3.64
N PRO A 257 -5.50 18.83 4.42
CA PRO A 257 -6.20 17.58 4.05
C PRO A 257 -6.99 17.65 2.73
N ARG A 258 -7.23 18.85 2.19
CA ARG A 258 -7.88 19.03 0.87
C ARG A 258 -7.01 18.47 -0.25
N VAL A 259 -5.69 18.65 -0.14
CA VAL A 259 -4.72 18.13 -1.14
C VAL A 259 -4.76 16.60 -1.17
N VAL A 260 -4.75 15.96 -0.01
CA VAL A 260 -4.84 14.50 0.10
C VAL A 260 -6.17 13.97 -0.45
N ARG A 261 -7.27 14.68 -0.21
CA ARG A 261 -8.58 14.31 -0.79
C ARG A 261 -8.61 14.45 -2.31
N LEU A 262 -7.98 15.50 -2.84
CA LEU A 262 -7.86 15.69 -4.28
C LEU A 262 -7.03 14.57 -4.91
N ALA A 263 -5.93 14.19 -4.26
CA ALA A 263 -5.12 13.04 -4.68
C ALA A 263 -5.94 11.73 -4.70
N ALA A 264 -6.78 11.50 -3.68
CA ALA A 264 -7.69 10.35 -3.65
C ALA A 264 -8.72 10.39 -4.79
N CYS A 265 -9.24 11.57 -5.15
CA CYS A 265 -10.13 11.72 -6.32
C CYS A 265 -9.41 11.35 -7.62
N PHE A 266 -8.16 11.79 -7.81
CA PHE A 266 -7.36 11.38 -8.97
C PHE A 266 -7.11 9.87 -8.99
N ALA A 267 -6.78 9.25 -7.84
CA ALA A 267 -6.61 7.80 -7.75
C ALA A 267 -7.89 7.05 -8.18
N ILE A 268 -9.06 7.52 -7.77
CA ILE A 268 -10.35 6.95 -8.19
C ILE A 268 -10.53 7.10 -9.72
N VAL A 269 -10.25 8.28 -10.28
CA VAL A 269 -10.36 8.50 -11.73
C VAL A 269 -9.41 7.56 -12.50
N PHE A 270 -8.16 7.45 -12.08
CA PHE A 270 -7.18 6.55 -12.71
C PHE A 270 -7.55 5.07 -12.57
N SER A 271 -8.27 4.67 -11.51
CA SER A 271 -8.73 3.29 -11.35
C SER A 271 -9.71 2.83 -12.44
N PHE A 272 -10.40 3.76 -13.10
CA PHE A 272 -11.26 3.46 -14.25
C PHE A 272 -10.53 3.38 -15.58
N SER A 273 -9.19 3.48 -15.61
CA SER A 273 -8.40 3.36 -16.82
C SER A 273 -7.58 2.06 -16.83
N PRO A 274 -8.06 0.99 -17.49
CA PRO A 274 -7.28 -0.24 -17.68
C PRO A 274 -5.96 0.02 -18.38
N LYS A 275 -5.91 1.00 -19.28
CA LYS A 275 -4.68 1.40 -19.97
C LYS A 275 -3.63 1.97 -19.01
N PHE A 276 -4.05 2.76 -18.02
CA PHE A 276 -3.15 3.26 -16.98
C PHE A 276 -2.63 2.13 -16.08
N ALA A 277 -3.50 1.18 -15.72
CA ALA A 277 -3.10 -0.01 -14.96
C ALA A 277 -2.11 -0.88 -15.75
N ALA A 278 -2.37 -1.11 -17.05
CA ALA A 278 -1.47 -1.84 -17.92
C ALA A 278 -0.12 -1.12 -18.09
N LEU A 279 -0.10 0.22 -18.16
CA LEU A 279 1.15 0.99 -18.21
C LEU A 279 2.00 0.80 -16.95
N ILE A 280 1.37 0.78 -15.78
CA ILE A 280 2.09 0.50 -14.52
C ILE A 280 2.55 -0.96 -14.48
N GLY A 281 1.73 -1.90 -14.93
CA GLY A 281 2.08 -3.33 -14.99
C GLY A 281 3.15 -3.68 -16.01
N ALA A 282 3.38 -2.83 -17.02
CA ALA A 282 4.44 -3.01 -18.02
C ALA A 282 5.84 -2.61 -17.50
N MET A 283 5.90 -1.99 -16.31
CA MET A 283 7.13 -1.66 -15.59
C MET A 283 7.61 -2.87 -14.81
#